data_2e6c9e2113088086c3d607f05fe94fd0
#
_entry.id   2e6c9e2113088086c3d607f05fe94fd0
#
_cell.length_a   1.000
_cell.length_b   1.000
_cell.length_c   1.000
_cell.angle_alpha   90.00
_cell.angle_beta   90.00
_cell.angle_gamma   90.00
#
_symmetry.space_group_name_H-M   'P 1'
#
loop_
_entity.id
_entity.type
_entity.pdbx_description
1 polymer ?
#
loop_
_entity_poly.entity_id
_entity_poly.type
_entity_poly.pdbx_seq_one_letter_code
_entity_poly.pdbx_strand_id
1 'polypeptide(L)'
;MDPDEVMVQNAINQVEFNLGQAIRLGLRDRRPTVGMLQGHGCLLPVETADFTTTLSETADVVDVRLDGAVDALCEKIEGRPDRQPKFDVLIVAGPDSTFSDRDKLLLDQYLMNGGNLLWLIDPLATDLDSLREAKQTLAITRETGLFDLLFHHGVRLNRDMVLD
;
A
#
# COMPACT_ATOMS: atom_id res chain seq x y z
N MET A 1 -19.95 -2.81 -33.54
CA MET A 1 -19.01 -1.74 -33.24
C MET A 1 -17.76 -2.03 -34.07
N ASP A 2 -17.39 -1.14 -34.96
CA ASP A 2 -16.26 -1.33 -35.87
C ASP A 2 -14.96 -1.32 -35.05
N PRO A 3 -14.02 -2.27 -35.28
CA PRO A 3 -12.74 -2.29 -34.59
C PRO A 3 -11.97 -0.96 -34.68
N ASP A 4 -12.10 -0.26 -35.79
CA ASP A 4 -11.47 1.04 -36.00
C ASP A 4 -12.07 2.14 -35.11
N GLU A 5 -13.39 2.13 -34.88
CA GLU A 5 -14.07 3.07 -33.96
C GLU A 5 -13.62 2.85 -32.51
N VAL A 6 -13.44 1.61 -32.08
CA VAL A 6 -12.95 1.28 -30.73
C VAL A 6 -11.51 1.76 -30.54
N MET A 7 -10.67 1.58 -31.53
CA MET A 7 -9.27 2.06 -31.50
C MET A 7 -9.19 3.58 -31.41
N VAL A 8 -10.01 4.29 -32.20
CA VAL A 8 -10.07 5.76 -32.17
C VAL A 8 -10.58 6.26 -30.82
N GLN A 9 -11.64 5.63 -30.27
CA GLN A 9 -12.17 6.03 -28.97
C GLN A 9 -11.16 5.78 -27.83
N ASN A 10 -10.44 4.68 -27.87
CA ASN A 10 -9.37 4.39 -26.90
C ASN A 10 -8.23 5.41 -27.01
N ALA A 11 -7.84 5.79 -28.23
CA ALA A 11 -6.82 6.80 -28.44
C ALA A 11 -7.25 8.18 -27.89
N ILE A 12 -8.50 8.58 -28.10
CA ILE A 12 -9.07 9.83 -27.56
C ILE A 12 -9.04 9.80 -26.03
N ASN A 13 -9.51 8.71 -25.41
CA ASN A 13 -9.53 8.56 -23.96
C ASN A 13 -8.10 8.60 -23.36
N GLN A 14 -7.10 8.02 -24.07
CA GLN A 14 -5.70 8.10 -23.66
C GLN A 14 -5.15 9.53 -23.72
N VAL A 15 -5.53 10.32 -24.71
CA VAL A 15 -5.09 11.73 -24.83
C VAL A 15 -5.64 12.56 -23.66
N GLU A 16 -6.92 12.42 -23.31
CA GLU A 16 -7.52 13.11 -22.15
C GLU A 16 -6.82 12.72 -20.86
N PHE A 17 -6.60 11.43 -20.64
CA PHE A 17 -5.91 10.93 -19.45
C PHE A 17 -4.50 11.49 -19.37
N ASN A 18 -3.70 11.39 -20.44
CA ASN A 18 -2.32 11.84 -20.47
C ASN A 18 -2.21 13.37 -20.30
N LEU A 19 -3.10 14.13 -20.90
CA LEU A 19 -3.16 15.59 -20.74
C LEU A 19 -3.54 15.97 -19.30
N GLY A 20 -4.54 15.32 -18.74
CA GLY A 20 -4.95 15.53 -17.34
C GLY A 20 -3.82 15.18 -16.35
N GLN A 21 -3.10 14.10 -16.60
CA GLN A 21 -1.90 13.71 -15.83
C GLN A 21 -0.79 14.76 -15.95
N ALA A 22 -0.47 15.20 -17.16
CA ALA A 22 0.59 16.19 -17.40
C ALA A 22 0.28 17.52 -16.69
N ILE A 23 -0.98 17.99 -16.75
CA ILE A 23 -1.43 19.21 -16.06
C ILE A 23 -1.31 19.02 -14.55
N ARG A 24 -1.79 17.88 -14.00
CA ARG A 24 -1.70 17.57 -12.57
C ARG A 24 -0.27 17.54 -12.07
N LEU A 25 0.65 16.93 -12.83
CA LEU A 25 2.07 16.86 -12.50
C LEU A 25 2.73 18.25 -12.55
N GLY A 26 2.39 19.07 -13.56
CA GLY A 26 2.92 20.42 -13.72
C GLY A 26 2.44 21.42 -12.67
N LEU A 27 1.30 21.17 -12.01
CA LEU A 27 0.75 22.00 -10.94
C LEU A 27 1.23 21.59 -9.53
N ARG A 28 1.98 20.51 -9.39
CA ARG A 28 2.50 20.07 -8.09
C ARG A 28 3.79 20.82 -7.75
N ASP A 29 3.85 21.36 -6.55
CA ASP A 29 5.05 22.03 -6.03
C ASP A 29 6.20 21.06 -5.76
N ARG A 30 5.89 19.79 -5.45
CA ARG A 30 6.88 18.73 -5.21
C ARG A 30 6.35 17.35 -5.62
N ARG A 31 7.25 16.43 -5.87
CA ARG A 31 6.89 15.02 -6.03
C ARG A 31 6.50 14.43 -4.67
N PRO A 32 5.42 13.64 -4.58
CA PRO A 32 5.09 12.95 -3.34
C PRO A 32 6.11 11.84 -3.06
N THR A 33 6.42 11.62 -1.80
CA THR A 33 7.27 10.52 -1.36
C THR A 33 6.42 9.37 -0.85
N VAL A 34 6.61 8.18 -1.42
CA VAL A 34 5.88 6.97 -1.07
C VAL A 34 6.82 5.96 -0.43
N GLY A 35 6.52 5.56 0.79
CA GLY A 35 7.24 4.48 1.48
C GLY A 35 6.63 3.12 1.15
N MET A 36 7.44 2.16 0.75
CA MET A 36 7.06 0.74 0.62
C MET A 36 7.57 -0.01 1.85
N LEU A 37 6.65 -0.48 2.69
CA LEU A 37 7.04 -1.21 3.90
C LEU A 37 7.65 -2.57 3.54
N GLN A 38 8.85 -2.81 4.02
CA GLN A 38 9.58 -4.06 3.89
C GLN A 38 9.67 -4.78 5.25
N GLY A 39 9.75 -6.09 5.22
CA GLY A 39 9.68 -6.93 6.42
C GLY A 39 8.24 -7.38 6.70
N HIS A 40 8.02 -8.04 7.84
CA HIS A 40 6.71 -8.56 8.27
C HIS A 40 6.02 -9.47 7.23
N GLY A 41 6.83 -10.12 6.35
CA GLY A 41 6.32 -10.94 5.25
C GLY A 41 5.64 -10.14 4.14
N CYS A 42 5.85 -8.82 4.07
CA CYS A 42 5.39 -8.00 2.95
C CYS A 42 6.01 -8.48 1.63
N LEU A 43 5.30 -8.22 0.53
CA LEU A 43 5.77 -8.52 -0.82
C LEU A 43 7.17 -7.95 -1.06
N LEU A 44 8.03 -8.78 -1.65
CA LEU A 44 9.40 -8.40 -1.95
C LEU A 44 9.48 -7.36 -3.07
N PRO A 45 10.55 -6.56 -3.16
CA PRO A 45 10.70 -5.57 -4.23
C PRO A 45 10.61 -6.15 -5.65
N VAL A 46 11.01 -7.42 -5.84
CA VAL A 46 10.88 -8.12 -7.12
C VAL A 46 9.42 -8.40 -7.48
N GLU A 47 8.57 -8.66 -6.50
CA GLU A 47 7.14 -8.96 -6.70
C GLU A 47 6.34 -7.68 -6.97
N THR A 48 6.82 -6.55 -6.49
CA THR A 48 6.19 -5.24 -6.67
C THR A 48 6.88 -4.38 -7.73
N ALA A 49 7.82 -4.94 -8.53
CA ALA A 49 8.68 -4.20 -9.42
C ALA A 49 7.91 -3.37 -10.47
N ASP A 50 6.91 -3.95 -11.12
CA ASP A 50 6.10 -3.25 -12.12
C ASP A 50 5.29 -2.12 -11.50
N PHE A 51 4.71 -2.39 -10.32
CA PHE A 51 3.95 -1.38 -9.57
C PHE A 51 4.84 -0.21 -9.15
N THR A 52 6.01 -0.51 -8.56
CA THR A 52 6.95 0.53 -8.11
C THR A 52 7.56 1.30 -9.28
N THR A 53 7.80 0.65 -10.42
CA THR A 53 8.28 1.31 -11.64
C THR A 53 7.24 2.31 -12.15
N THR A 54 5.99 1.89 -12.29
CA THR A 54 4.89 2.78 -12.73
C THR A 54 4.67 3.93 -11.73
N LEU A 55 4.71 3.64 -10.42
CA LEU A 55 4.55 4.66 -9.39
C LEU A 55 5.70 5.67 -9.40
N SER A 56 6.92 5.23 -9.71
CA SER A 56 8.11 6.08 -9.79
C SER A 56 8.07 7.11 -10.93
N GLU A 57 7.16 6.98 -11.88
CA GLU A 57 6.93 8.02 -12.89
C GLU A 57 6.37 9.30 -12.25
N THR A 58 5.60 9.17 -11.17
CA THR A 58 4.84 10.28 -10.55
C THR A 58 5.20 10.59 -9.10
N ALA A 59 5.93 9.69 -8.43
CA ALA A 59 6.30 9.77 -7.02
C ALA A 59 7.73 9.28 -6.79
N ASP A 60 8.32 9.69 -5.67
CA ASP A 60 9.60 9.15 -5.20
C ASP A 60 9.31 7.95 -4.29
N VAL A 61 9.65 6.74 -4.75
CA VAL A 61 9.37 5.49 -4.04
C VAL A 61 10.60 5.06 -3.25
N VAL A 62 10.43 4.78 -1.96
CA VAL A 62 11.51 4.41 -1.03
C VAL A 62 11.11 3.17 -0.23
N ASP A 63 11.98 2.16 -0.20
CA ASP A 63 11.80 1.02 0.69
C ASP A 63 12.08 1.41 2.14
N VAL A 64 11.20 0.99 3.04
CA VAL A 64 11.23 1.35 4.47
C VAL A 64 11.14 0.10 5.32
N ARG A 65 11.98 0.03 6.36
CA ARG A 65 11.87 -0.97 7.42
C ARG A 65 11.63 -0.28 8.75
N LEU A 66 10.78 -0.88 9.58
CA LEU A 66 10.49 -0.32 10.90
C LEU A 66 11.64 -0.60 11.86
N ASP A 67 12.07 -1.86 11.95
CA ASP A 67 13.16 -2.35 12.83
C ASP A 67 13.09 -1.78 14.27
N GLY A 68 11.88 -1.41 14.70
CA GLY A 68 11.62 -0.75 15.97
C GLY A 68 12.24 0.66 16.11
N ALA A 69 12.70 1.28 15.03
CA ALA A 69 13.27 2.63 15.06
C ALA A 69 12.17 3.69 15.16
N VAL A 70 12.20 4.49 16.23
CA VAL A 70 11.16 5.51 16.52
C VAL A 70 11.07 6.59 15.46
N ASP A 71 12.13 6.80 14.71
CA ASP A 71 12.25 7.77 13.63
C ASP A 71 12.15 7.14 12.23
N ALA A 72 11.75 5.86 12.13
CA ALA A 72 11.59 5.19 10.83
C ALA A 72 10.58 5.91 9.94
N LEU A 73 9.41 6.28 10.48
CA LEU A 73 8.29 6.84 9.73
C LEU A 73 8.09 8.35 9.91
N CYS A 74 8.55 8.88 11.04
CA CYS A 74 8.37 10.30 11.39
C CYS A 74 9.67 10.93 11.81
N GLU A 75 9.87 12.18 11.43
CA GLU A 75 11.01 12.99 11.87
C GLU A 75 10.59 14.07 12.87
N LYS A 76 11.52 14.50 13.70
CA LYS A 76 11.30 15.61 14.64
C LYS A 76 11.36 16.94 13.90
N ILE A 77 10.44 17.83 14.24
CA ILE A 77 10.49 19.23 13.78
C ILE A 77 11.33 20.00 14.77
N GLU A 78 12.36 20.72 14.29
CA GLU A 78 13.17 21.57 15.15
C GLU A 78 12.31 22.65 15.83
N GLY A 79 12.44 22.76 17.16
CA GLY A 79 11.73 23.76 17.96
C GLY A 79 10.26 23.42 18.26
N ARG A 80 9.78 22.22 17.90
CA ARG A 80 8.41 21.75 18.20
C ARG A 80 8.43 20.36 18.84
N PRO A 81 7.46 20.04 19.72
CA PRO A 81 7.29 18.70 20.26
C PRO A 81 6.75 17.71 19.20
N ASP A 82 6.12 18.25 18.17
CA ASP A 82 5.42 17.47 17.14
C ASP A 82 6.41 16.79 16.18
N ARG A 83 5.96 15.69 15.60
CA ARG A 83 6.69 14.98 14.54
C ARG A 83 5.92 15.14 13.24
N GLN A 84 6.64 15.08 12.12
CA GLN A 84 6.02 15.06 10.79
C GLN A 84 6.29 13.73 10.11
N PRO A 85 5.33 13.21 9.32
CA PRO A 85 5.53 12.04 8.49
C PRO A 85 6.66 12.28 7.47
N LYS A 86 7.53 11.29 7.30
CA LYS A 86 8.57 11.31 6.25
C LYS A 86 8.03 11.03 4.87
N PHE A 87 6.90 10.33 4.81
CA PHE A 87 6.26 9.88 3.57
C PHE A 87 4.86 10.47 3.47
N ASP A 88 4.47 10.85 2.26
CA ASP A 88 3.09 11.29 1.99
C ASP A 88 2.11 10.11 2.07
N VAL A 89 2.57 8.92 1.67
CA VAL A 89 1.85 7.66 1.79
C VAL A 89 2.82 6.55 2.17
N LEU A 90 2.44 5.68 3.09
CA LEU A 90 3.13 4.42 3.37
C LEU A 90 2.25 3.27 2.88
N ILE A 91 2.81 2.37 2.07
CA ILE A 91 2.13 1.21 1.51
C ILE A 91 2.60 -0.03 2.25
N VAL A 92 1.64 -0.81 2.75
CA VAL A 92 1.85 -2.11 3.39
C VAL A 92 1.23 -3.17 2.50
N ALA A 93 2.06 -3.88 1.73
CA ALA A 93 1.61 -4.81 0.71
C ALA A 93 1.79 -6.26 1.13
N GLY A 94 0.66 -6.97 1.30
CA GLY A 94 0.60 -8.41 1.53
C GLY A 94 1.33 -8.92 2.78
N PRO A 95 1.22 -8.27 3.95
CA PRO A 95 1.91 -8.74 5.14
C PRO A 95 1.38 -10.13 5.55
N ASP A 96 2.27 -11.06 5.82
CA ASP A 96 1.94 -12.42 6.26
C ASP A 96 2.44 -12.76 7.67
N SER A 97 3.31 -11.93 8.23
CA SER A 97 3.95 -12.15 9.52
C SER A 97 3.49 -11.14 10.56
N THR A 98 3.57 -11.53 11.84
CA THR A 98 3.06 -10.73 12.96
C THR A 98 3.86 -9.44 13.17
N PHE A 99 3.14 -8.33 13.30
CA PHE A 99 3.71 -7.05 13.73
C PHE A 99 3.90 -7.04 15.25
N SER A 100 5.06 -6.59 15.70
CA SER A 100 5.30 -6.37 17.12
C SER A 100 4.46 -5.18 17.62
N ASP A 101 4.18 -5.14 18.92
CA ASP A 101 3.46 -4.00 19.52
C ASP A 101 4.20 -2.68 19.31
N ARG A 102 5.51 -2.72 19.24
CA ARG A 102 6.34 -1.56 18.93
C ARG A 102 6.14 -1.08 17.50
N ASP A 103 6.09 -1.99 16.53
CA ASP A 103 5.85 -1.63 15.12
C ASP A 103 4.43 -1.13 14.90
N LYS A 104 3.44 -1.73 15.57
CA LYS A 104 2.06 -1.23 15.59
C LYS A 104 1.98 0.20 16.14
N LEU A 105 2.71 0.47 17.24
CA LEU A 105 2.79 1.82 17.79
C LEU A 105 3.43 2.82 16.81
N LEU A 106 4.45 2.43 16.05
CA LEU A 106 5.07 3.30 15.04
C LEU A 106 4.09 3.64 13.91
N LEU A 107 3.31 2.67 13.45
CA LEU A 107 2.27 2.87 12.44
C LEU A 107 1.13 3.75 12.97
N ASP A 108 0.70 3.53 14.21
CA ASP A 108 -0.29 4.37 14.89
C ASP A 108 0.20 5.83 15.00
N GLN A 109 1.42 6.03 15.47
CA GLN A 109 2.01 7.37 15.58
C GLN A 109 2.18 8.04 14.21
N TYR A 110 2.50 7.29 13.17
CA TYR A 110 2.56 7.82 11.81
C TYR A 110 1.19 8.36 11.36
N LEU A 111 0.11 7.60 11.58
CA LEU A 111 -1.26 8.02 11.29
C LEU A 111 -1.67 9.22 12.13
N MET A 112 -1.39 9.21 13.44
CA MET A 112 -1.74 10.30 14.36
C MET A 112 -1.01 11.61 14.03
N ASN A 113 0.16 11.54 13.42
CA ASN A 113 0.91 12.72 12.93
C ASN A 113 0.49 13.17 11.51
N GLY A 114 -0.59 12.60 10.96
CA GLY A 114 -1.14 12.98 9.66
C GLY A 114 -0.56 12.23 8.46
N GLY A 115 0.12 11.11 8.67
CA GLY A 115 0.54 10.21 7.61
C GLY A 115 -0.64 9.44 7.00
N ASN A 116 -0.51 8.99 5.76
CA ASN A 116 -1.50 8.17 5.07
C ASN A 116 -0.98 6.76 4.90
N LEU A 117 -1.80 5.74 5.24
CA LEU A 117 -1.51 4.33 5.05
C LEU A 117 -2.40 3.73 3.97
N LEU A 118 -1.77 3.05 3.02
CA LEU A 118 -2.46 2.16 2.09
C LEU A 118 -2.20 0.71 2.51
N TRP A 119 -3.27 0.05 2.95
CA TRP A 119 -3.24 -1.33 3.37
C TRP A 119 -3.72 -2.24 2.24
N LEU A 120 -2.85 -3.15 1.82
CA LEU A 120 -3.18 -4.24 0.89
C LEU A 120 -3.03 -5.54 1.68
N ILE A 121 -4.08 -5.91 2.41
CA ILE A 121 -4.07 -7.04 3.35
C ILE A 121 -4.96 -8.15 2.83
N ASP A 122 -4.38 -9.33 2.78
CA ASP A 122 -5.10 -10.57 2.54
C ASP A 122 -5.22 -11.32 3.89
N PRO A 123 -6.42 -11.36 4.51
CA PRO A 123 -6.60 -11.94 5.83
C PRO A 123 -6.49 -13.47 5.85
N LEU A 124 -6.57 -14.10 4.67
CA LEU A 124 -6.52 -15.54 4.49
C LEU A 124 -5.41 -15.93 3.53
N ALA A 125 -4.64 -16.94 3.88
CA ALA A 125 -3.77 -17.63 2.94
C ALA A 125 -4.58 -18.76 2.27
N THR A 126 -4.74 -18.66 0.96
CA THR A 126 -5.44 -19.66 0.14
C THR A 126 -4.59 -20.05 -1.05
N ASP A 127 -4.58 -21.34 -1.38
CA ASP A 127 -3.98 -21.81 -2.61
C ASP A 127 -5.09 -22.01 -3.66
N LEU A 128 -5.19 -21.04 -4.56
CA LEU A 128 -6.18 -21.07 -5.64
C LEU A 128 -5.89 -22.13 -6.70
N ASP A 129 -4.64 -22.56 -6.84
CA ASP A 129 -4.28 -23.61 -7.80
C ASP A 129 -4.83 -24.97 -7.35
N SER A 130 -4.94 -25.19 -6.04
CA SER A 130 -5.58 -26.40 -5.50
C SER A 130 -7.07 -26.50 -5.86
N LEU A 131 -7.76 -25.37 -6.10
CA LEU A 131 -9.17 -25.38 -6.56
C LEU A 131 -9.34 -25.92 -7.97
N ARG A 132 -8.31 -25.78 -8.83
CA ARG A 132 -8.36 -26.29 -10.20
C ARG A 132 -8.30 -27.82 -10.24
N GLU A 133 -7.56 -28.43 -9.32
CA GLU A 133 -7.33 -29.88 -9.28
C GLU A 133 -8.29 -30.59 -8.32
N ALA A 134 -8.44 -30.12 -7.09
CA ALA A 134 -9.15 -30.81 -6.02
C ALA A 134 -10.58 -30.32 -5.76
N LYS A 135 -11.06 -29.26 -6.44
CA LYS A 135 -12.38 -28.60 -6.20
C LYS A 135 -12.59 -28.12 -4.75
N GLN A 136 -11.56 -28.14 -3.93
CA GLN A 136 -11.56 -27.68 -2.55
C GLN A 136 -10.20 -27.07 -2.25
N THR A 137 -10.20 -25.96 -1.50
CA THR A 137 -8.98 -25.37 -0.97
C THR A 137 -9.14 -25.09 0.52
N LEU A 138 -8.02 -25.09 1.22
CA LEU A 138 -7.98 -24.75 2.63
C LEU A 138 -7.61 -23.25 2.75
N ALA A 139 -8.45 -22.50 3.44
CA ALA A 139 -8.18 -21.12 3.80
C ALA A 139 -7.62 -21.07 5.24
N ILE A 140 -6.41 -20.57 5.40
CA ILE A 140 -5.74 -20.44 6.71
C ILE A 140 -5.66 -18.96 7.04
N THR A 141 -6.08 -18.57 8.25
CA THR A 141 -5.99 -17.19 8.70
C THR A 141 -4.51 -16.77 8.86
N ARG A 142 -4.18 -15.59 8.33
CA ARG A 142 -2.89 -14.95 8.55
C ARG A 142 -2.93 -14.17 9.87
N GLU A 143 -2.07 -14.56 10.82
CA GLU A 143 -1.98 -13.90 12.14
C GLU A 143 -0.96 -12.75 12.08
N THR A 144 -1.36 -11.65 11.47
CA THR A 144 -0.51 -10.45 11.35
C THR A 144 -0.50 -9.57 12.60
N GLY A 145 -1.48 -9.75 13.50
CA GLY A 145 -1.65 -8.89 14.69
C GLY A 145 -2.18 -7.49 14.37
N LEU A 146 -2.62 -7.22 13.12
CA LEU A 146 -3.07 -5.89 12.70
C LEU A 146 -4.57 -5.64 12.95
N PHE A 147 -5.34 -6.65 13.28
CA PHE A 147 -6.79 -6.53 13.43
C PHE A 147 -7.20 -5.55 14.53
N ASP A 148 -6.48 -5.54 15.65
CA ASP A 148 -6.69 -4.63 16.77
C ASP A 148 -6.32 -3.18 16.39
N LEU A 149 -5.22 -2.97 15.70
CA LEU A 149 -4.80 -1.66 15.20
C LEU A 149 -5.84 -1.09 14.21
N LEU A 150 -6.24 -1.88 13.23
CA LEU A 150 -7.23 -1.47 12.23
C LEU A 150 -8.60 -1.19 12.87
N PHE A 151 -9.01 -2.03 13.82
CA PHE A 151 -10.26 -1.83 14.57
C PHE A 151 -10.24 -0.53 15.39
N HIS A 152 -9.09 -0.19 15.99
CA HIS A 152 -8.91 1.08 16.71
C HIS A 152 -9.10 2.29 15.78
N HIS A 153 -8.69 2.19 14.53
CA HIS A 153 -8.92 3.21 13.50
C HIS A 153 -10.27 3.07 12.76
N GLY A 154 -11.19 2.25 13.28
CA GLY A 154 -12.55 2.10 12.76
C GLY A 154 -12.70 1.16 11.58
N VAL A 155 -11.67 0.40 11.23
CA VAL A 155 -11.70 -0.57 10.13
C VAL A 155 -11.81 -1.99 10.68
N ARG A 156 -12.88 -2.68 10.31
CA ARG A 156 -13.06 -4.10 10.63
C ARG A 156 -12.72 -4.98 9.43
N LEU A 157 -11.72 -5.82 9.57
CA LEU A 157 -11.39 -6.87 8.60
C LEU A 157 -12.17 -8.14 8.95
N ASN A 158 -12.93 -8.65 7.99
CA ASN A 158 -13.54 -9.97 8.10
C ASN A 158 -12.56 -11.03 7.58
N ARG A 159 -12.64 -12.23 8.19
CA ARG A 159 -11.83 -13.40 7.79
C ARG A 159 -12.66 -14.32 6.92
N ASP A 160 -13.21 -13.77 5.86
CA ASP A 160 -14.06 -14.46 4.89
C ASP A 160 -13.55 -14.23 3.45
N MET A 161 -13.81 -15.19 2.60
CA MET A 161 -13.54 -15.07 1.16
C MET A 161 -14.76 -14.45 0.49
N VAL A 162 -14.53 -13.47 -0.36
CA VAL A 162 -15.57 -12.95 -1.26
C VAL A 162 -15.44 -13.70 -2.57
N LEU A 163 -16.54 -14.35 -3.01
CA LEU A 163 -16.66 -14.94 -4.33
C LEU A 163 -17.37 -13.92 -5.21
N ASP A 164 -16.77 -13.65 -6.36
CA ASP A 164 -17.28 -12.77 -7.40
C ASP A 164 -17.82 -13.60 -8.59
#